data_76152eb73ed1ea04fde35648e81b8d9a
#
_entry.id   76152eb73ed1ea04fde35648e81b8d9a
#
_cell.length_a   1.000
_cell.length_b   1.000
_cell.length_c   1.000
_cell.angle_alpha   90.00
_cell.angle_beta   90.00
_cell.angle_gamma   90.00
#
_symmetry.space_group_name_H-M   'P 1'
#
loop_
_entity.id
_entity.type
_entity.pdbx_description
1 polymer ?
#
loop_
_entity_poly.entity_id
_entity_poly.type
_entity_poly.pdbx_seq_one_letter_code
_entity_poly.pdbx_strand_id
1 'polypeptide(L)'
;MPERFYNIVSELNETPGEVAKIVWMARSIRDNIEAFELLLHRQKPTIALCMGEAGLISRVLAKKFGAFLTFASLRDESATAPGQVTIHDMKRLYRWDKLHPSTKVYGVVGSPIAHSMSPAIHNGGFDAIDFDGVYLPLLVNPGYESFKAFMETFLAFAPLDLRGLSVTIPHKENALRYLKEKGARIDALAERIGALNTITIESGAPLRGFNTDYDAILDTITSSLNIARENLKDSRIAVIGAGGAGRTAVAALADAGAAVMIYNRTKDRADALAEEFNGHSGKVVSAPMEKLAGAGCDVLINATPIGMHPNVDASPISGHPPKFSADMLVFDTIYNPMETRLLREAKSAGAKAVGGIEMFVRQAAGQ
;
A
#
# COMPACT_ATOMS: atom_id res chain seq x y z
N MET A 1 -10.10 -9.18 -25.24
CA MET A 1 -11.19 -8.17 -25.22
C MET A 1 -12.53 -8.90 -25.32
N PRO A 2 -13.55 -8.56 -24.50
CA PRO A 2 -14.89 -9.13 -24.64
C PRO A 2 -15.48 -8.86 -26.02
N GLU A 3 -16.17 -9.83 -26.60
CA GLU A 3 -16.77 -9.77 -27.96
C GLU A 3 -17.61 -8.49 -28.16
N ARG A 4 -18.35 -8.08 -27.13
CA ARG A 4 -19.16 -6.86 -27.16
C ARG A 4 -18.34 -5.60 -27.42
N PHE A 5 -17.16 -5.47 -26.82
CA PHE A 5 -16.27 -4.34 -27.07
C PHE A 5 -15.69 -4.36 -28.47
N TYR A 6 -15.36 -5.55 -28.97
CA TYR A 6 -14.86 -5.72 -30.33
C TYR A 6 -15.87 -5.20 -31.35
N ASN A 7 -17.13 -5.56 -31.21
CA ASN A 7 -18.20 -5.13 -32.11
C ASN A 7 -18.40 -3.61 -32.08
N ILE A 8 -18.43 -2.99 -30.88
CA ILE A 8 -18.51 -1.53 -30.73
C ILE A 8 -17.34 -0.82 -31.40
N VAL A 9 -16.13 -1.34 -31.23
CA VAL A 9 -14.91 -0.77 -31.85
C VAL A 9 -14.98 -0.87 -33.36
N SER A 10 -15.43 -2.03 -33.92
CA SER A 10 -15.61 -2.22 -35.35
C SER A 10 -16.61 -1.20 -35.91
N GLU A 11 -17.79 -1.09 -35.30
CA GLU A 11 -18.80 -0.10 -35.69
C GLU A 11 -18.25 1.33 -35.66
N LEU A 12 -17.53 1.71 -34.60
CA LEU A 12 -16.91 3.05 -34.50
C LEU A 12 -15.87 3.32 -35.58
N ASN A 13 -15.11 2.30 -35.98
CA ASN A 13 -14.11 2.46 -37.03
C ASN A 13 -14.75 2.67 -38.41
N GLU A 14 -15.96 2.16 -38.67
CA GLU A 14 -16.72 2.37 -39.89
C GLU A 14 -17.42 3.73 -39.97
N THR A 15 -17.55 4.44 -38.85
CA THR A 15 -18.17 5.80 -38.84
C THR A 15 -17.27 6.82 -39.55
N PRO A 16 -17.85 7.90 -40.11
CA PRO A 16 -17.07 9.00 -40.70
C PRO A 16 -16.34 9.87 -39.68
N GLY A 17 -16.55 9.65 -38.38
CA GLY A 17 -15.87 10.39 -37.31
C GLY A 17 -14.36 10.16 -37.33
N GLU A 18 -13.60 11.25 -37.20
CA GLU A 18 -12.14 11.25 -37.21
C GLU A 18 -11.53 10.65 -35.94
N VAL A 19 -12.23 10.73 -34.81
CA VAL A 19 -11.79 10.26 -33.50
C VAL A 19 -12.81 9.31 -32.90
N ALA A 20 -12.38 8.11 -32.51
CA ALA A 20 -13.20 7.19 -31.74
C ALA A 20 -13.08 7.47 -30.23
N LYS A 21 -14.20 7.49 -29.51
CA LYS A 21 -14.20 7.65 -28.04
C LYS A 21 -15.00 6.55 -27.37
N ILE A 22 -14.33 5.77 -26.52
CA ILE A 22 -14.94 4.68 -25.77
C ILE A 22 -14.63 4.86 -24.29
N VAL A 23 -15.68 4.95 -23.47
CA VAL A 23 -15.55 5.19 -22.02
C VAL A 23 -16.54 4.31 -21.27
N TRP A 24 -16.08 3.62 -20.23
CA TRP A 24 -16.95 2.79 -19.39
C TRP A 24 -16.56 2.86 -17.91
N MET A 25 -17.44 2.42 -17.04
CA MET A 25 -17.16 2.33 -15.60
C MET A 25 -16.32 1.08 -15.34
N ALA A 26 -15.16 1.25 -14.69
CA ALA A 26 -14.36 0.13 -14.23
C ALA A 26 -15.07 -0.61 -13.09
N ARG A 27 -15.22 -1.92 -13.22
CA ARG A 27 -15.69 -2.82 -12.16
C ARG A 27 -14.52 -3.30 -11.30
N SER A 28 -13.35 -3.35 -11.91
CA SER A 28 -12.08 -3.69 -11.25
C SER A 28 -10.92 -3.01 -12.00
N ILE A 29 -9.76 -2.98 -11.36
CA ILE A 29 -8.55 -2.42 -11.99
C ILE A 29 -8.17 -3.16 -13.29
N ARG A 30 -8.56 -4.42 -13.45
CA ARG A 30 -8.28 -5.23 -14.64
C ARG A 30 -8.95 -4.70 -15.91
N ASP A 31 -10.07 -4.00 -15.78
CA ASP A 31 -10.79 -3.42 -16.91
C ASP A 31 -9.93 -2.37 -17.66
N ASN A 32 -8.88 -1.83 -17.03
CA ASN A 32 -7.95 -0.93 -17.72
C ASN A 32 -7.10 -1.63 -18.79
N ILE A 33 -6.86 -2.93 -18.64
CA ILE A 33 -6.11 -3.70 -19.65
C ILE A 33 -6.88 -3.71 -21.00
N GLU A 34 -8.22 -3.80 -20.95
CA GLU A 34 -9.07 -3.69 -22.14
C GLU A 34 -8.91 -2.31 -22.82
N ALA A 35 -8.82 -1.22 -22.03
CA ALA A 35 -8.57 0.10 -22.59
C ALA A 35 -7.19 0.19 -23.27
N PHE A 36 -6.16 -0.40 -22.67
CA PHE A 36 -4.82 -0.43 -23.24
C PHE A 36 -4.76 -1.28 -24.52
N GLU A 37 -5.41 -2.45 -24.54
CA GLU A 37 -5.53 -3.27 -25.75
C GLU A 37 -6.22 -2.52 -26.88
N LEU A 38 -7.33 -1.81 -26.61
CA LEU A 38 -8.01 -0.97 -27.59
C LEU A 38 -7.08 0.11 -28.17
N LEU A 39 -6.30 0.76 -27.33
CA LEU A 39 -5.35 1.78 -27.78
C LEU A 39 -4.22 1.23 -28.61
N LEU A 40 -3.70 0.03 -28.26
CA LEU A 40 -2.64 -0.63 -29.04
C LEU A 40 -3.08 -1.08 -30.42
N HIS A 41 -4.35 -1.50 -30.57
CA HIS A 41 -4.91 -2.03 -31.81
C HIS A 41 -5.82 -1.03 -32.55
N ARG A 42 -5.76 0.27 -32.21
CA ARG A 42 -6.59 1.32 -32.81
C ARG A 42 -6.34 1.45 -34.32
N GLN A 43 -7.41 1.68 -35.07
CA GLN A 43 -7.35 1.93 -36.51
C GLN A 43 -7.44 3.42 -36.88
N LYS A 44 -7.92 4.26 -35.95
CA LYS A 44 -7.99 5.72 -36.05
C LYS A 44 -7.61 6.36 -34.71
N PRO A 45 -7.41 7.68 -34.63
CA PRO A 45 -7.19 8.36 -33.34
C PRO A 45 -8.27 7.96 -32.34
N THR A 46 -7.86 7.41 -31.17
CA THR A 46 -8.79 6.78 -30.23
C THR A 46 -8.58 7.31 -28.82
N ILE A 47 -9.68 7.54 -28.13
CA ILE A 47 -9.77 7.79 -26.69
C ILE A 47 -10.41 6.57 -26.07
N ALA A 48 -9.67 5.83 -25.26
CA ALA A 48 -10.20 4.69 -24.48
C ALA A 48 -9.80 4.85 -23.02
N LEU A 49 -10.77 4.90 -22.12
CA LEU A 49 -10.52 5.04 -20.69
C LEU A 49 -11.66 4.48 -19.84
N CYS A 50 -11.31 4.08 -18.62
CA CYS A 50 -12.23 3.65 -17.60
C CYS A 50 -12.53 4.80 -16.62
N MET A 51 -13.76 4.84 -16.11
CA MET A 51 -14.19 5.74 -15.03
C MET A 51 -14.12 5.02 -13.67
N GLY A 52 -14.21 5.79 -12.60
CA GLY A 52 -14.11 5.33 -11.23
C GLY A 52 -12.65 5.26 -10.74
N GLU A 53 -12.48 5.07 -9.43
CA GLU A 53 -11.15 5.00 -8.81
C GLU A 53 -10.32 3.85 -9.40
N ALA A 54 -10.94 2.69 -9.63
CA ALA A 54 -10.28 1.56 -10.29
C ALA A 54 -9.87 1.85 -11.75
N GLY A 55 -10.45 2.86 -12.39
CA GLY A 55 -10.14 3.28 -13.77
C GLY A 55 -9.02 4.30 -13.92
N LEU A 56 -8.49 4.82 -12.80
CA LEU A 56 -7.50 5.90 -12.77
C LEU A 56 -6.31 5.66 -13.73
N ILE A 57 -5.76 4.46 -13.71
CA ILE A 57 -4.53 4.16 -14.45
C ILE A 57 -4.72 4.23 -15.97
N SER A 58 -5.93 4.01 -16.49
CA SER A 58 -6.22 4.17 -17.93
C SER A 58 -6.10 5.64 -18.37
N ARG A 59 -6.39 6.58 -17.47
CA ARG A 59 -6.23 8.02 -17.73
C ARG A 59 -4.76 8.44 -17.69
N VAL A 60 -4.04 7.97 -16.67
CA VAL A 60 -2.62 8.31 -16.47
C VAL A 60 -1.76 7.69 -17.57
N LEU A 61 -1.95 6.40 -17.85
CA LEU A 61 -1.16 5.69 -18.85
C LEU A 61 -1.64 5.87 -20.31
N ALA A 62 -2.69 6.69 -20.54
CA ALA A 62 -3.23 6.94 -21.87
C ALA A 62 -2.13 7.32 -22.89
N LYS A 63 -1.20 8.19 -22.50
CA LYS A 63 -0.08 8.61 -23.36
C LYS A 63 0.87 7.46 -23.68
N LYS A 64 1.20 6.59 -22.68
CA LYS A 64 2.04 5.40 -22.88
C LYS A 64 1.47 4.49 -23.98
N PHE A 65 0.15 4.34 -24.02
CA PHE A 65 -0.54 3.48 -24.97
C PHE A 65 -0.99 4.21 -26.24
N GLY A 66 -0.60 5.45 -26.43
CA GLY A 66 -0.85 6.22 -27.65
C GLY A 66 -2.30 6.67 -27.83
N ALA A 67 -3.01 6.96 -26.74
CA ALA A 67 -4.33 7.58 -26.81
C ALA A 67 -4.24 8.96 -27.49
N PHE A 68 -5.29 9.34 -28.20
CA PHE A 68 -5.39 10.66 -28.83
C PHE A 68 -5.35 11.78 -27.79
N LEU A 69 -6.05 11.62 -26.66
CA LEU A 69 -6.00 12.48 -25.49
C LEU A 69 -6.51 11.73 -24.24
N THR A 70 -6.38 12.37 -23.09
CA THR A 70 -7.02 11.97 -21.83
C THR A 70 -7.78 13.15 -21.23
N PHE A 71 -8.53 12.90 -20.15
CA PHE A 71 -9.31 13.92 -19.46
C PHE A 71 -8.82 14.08 -18.01
N ALA A 72 -8.54 15.31 -17.62
CA ALA A 72 -8.23 15.73 -16.27
C ALA A 72 -9.11 16.90 -15.87
N SER A 73 -9.36 17.09 -14.57
CA SER A 73 -10.09 18.24 -14.06
C SER A 73 -9.16 19.44 -13.81
N LEU A 74 -9.71 20.65 -13.81
CA LEU A 74 -8.95 21.83 -13.42
C LEU A 74 -8.72 21.87 -11.90
N ARG A 75 -9.73 21.45 -11.14
CA ARG A 75 -9.76 21.37 -9.66
C ARG A 75 -10.56 20.13 -9.26
N ASP A 76 -10.43 19.68 -8.02
CA ASP A 76 -11.18 18.51 -7.53
C ASP A 76 -12.69 18.71 -7.65
N GLU A 77 -13.19 19.90 -7.28
CA GLU A 77 -14.63 20.23 -7.35
C GLU A 77 -15.15 20.31 -8.79
N SER A 78 -14.29 20.44 -9.79
CA SER A 78 -14.65 20.50 -11.21
C SER A 78 -14.54 19.14 -11.93
N ALA A 79 -14.33 18.05 -11.19
CA ALA A 79 -14.31 16.71 -11.77
C ALA A 79 -15.66 16.38 -12.41
N THR A 80 -15.66 16.04 -13.70
CA THR A 80 -16.86 15.72 -14.49
C THR A 80 -17.17 14.23 -14.53
N ALA A 81 -16.29 13.41 -14.01
CA ALA A 81 -16.45 11.96 -13.94
C ALA A 81 -15.68 11.37 -12.75
N PRO A 82 -16.18 10.29 -12.14
CA PRO A 82 -15.49 9.59 -11.07
C PRO A 82 -14.09 9.14 -11.48
N GLY A 83 -13.13 9.24 -10.55
CA GLY A 83 -11.72 8.84 -10.79
C GLY A 83 -10.94 9.80 -11.71
N GLN A 84 -11.47 10.99 -11.98
CA GLN A 84 -10.76 12.03 -12.70
C GLN A 84 -9.82 12.76 -11.74
N VAL A 85 -8.55 12.83 -12.10
CA VAL A 85 -7.52 13.56 -11.35
C VAL A 85 -7.36 14.98 -11.90
N THR A 86 -6.76 15.87 -11.11
CA THR A 86 -6.47 17.24 -11.55
C THR A 86 -5.36 17.26 -12.60
N ILE A 87 -5.31 18.33 -13.42
CA ILE A 87 -4.19 18.59 -14.34
C ILE A 87 -2.89 18.70 -13.55
N HIS A 88 -2.94 19.28 -12.36
CA HIS A 88 -1.80 19.42 -11.47
C HIS A 88 -1.25 18.03 -11.10
N ASP A 89 -2.10 17.13 -10.59
CA ASP A 89 -1.67 15.78 -10.20
C ASP A 89 -1.24 14.95 -11.40
N MET A 90 -1.92 15.08 -12.53
CA MET A 90 -1.52 14.40 -13.76
C MET A 90 -0.07 14.73 -14.12
N LYS A 91 0.31 16.00 -14.04
CA LYS A 91 1.66 16.47 -14.42
C LYS A 91 2.69 16.30 -13.31
N ARG A 92 2.34 16.65 -12.07
CA ARG A 92 3.28 16.69 -10.95
C ARG A 92 3.39 15.36 -10.21
N LEU A 93 2.24 14.76 -9.89
CA LEU A 93 2.23 13.50 -9.16
C LEU A 93 2.53 12.31 -10.08
N TYR A 94 1.91 12.26 -11.27
CA TYR A 94 2.01 11.11 -12.18
C TYR A 94 2.96 11.33 -13.36
N ARG A 95 3.72 12.43 -13.39
CA ARG A 95 4.79 12.69 -14.35
C ARG A 95 4.34 12.62 -15.83
N TRP A 96 3.09 13.03 -16.11
CA TRP A 96 2.46 12.92 -17.44
C TRP A 96 3.34 13.36 -18.60
N ASP A 97 4.05 14.49 -18.45
CA ASP A 97 4.86 15.06 -19.53
C ASP A 97 6.05 14.14 -19.89
N LYS A 98 6.54 13.34 -18.94
CA LYS A 98 7.65 12.38 -19.11
C LYS A 98 7.21 11.01 -19.61
N LEU A 99 5.90 10.69 -19.63
CA LEU A 99 5.42 9.38 -20.06
C LEU A 99 5.62 9.17 -21.56
N HIS A 100 6.08 7.97 -21.91
CA HIS A 100 6.21 7.48 -23.28
C HIS A 100 6.06 5.94 -23.34
N PRO A 101 6.01 5.32 -24.55
CA PRO A 101 5.69 3.88 -24.65
C PRO A 101 6.58 2.94 -23.83
N SER A 102 7.85 3.26 -23.65
CA SER A 102 8.80 2.42 -22.88
C SER A 102 8.95 2.81 -21.40
N THR A 103 8.18 3.78 -20.89
CA THR A 103 8.17 4.11 -19.45
C THR A 103 7.79 2.90 -18.62
N LYS A 104 8.63 2.54 -17.65
CA LYS A 104 8.39 1.41 -16.72
C LYS A 104 7.29 1.75 -15.73
N VAL A 105 6.46 0.76 -15.40
CA VAL A 105 5.33 0.93 -14.48
C VAL A 105 5.63 0.27 -13.15
N TYR A 106 5.37 1.00 -12.08
CA TYR A 106 5.41 0.57 -10.69
C TYR A 106 4.10 0.95 -10.01
N GLY A 107 3.83 0.39 -8.84
CA GLY A 107 2.66 0.84 -8.11
C GLY A 107 2.51 0.28 -6.71
N VAL A 108 1.58 0.86 -5.95
CA VAL A 108 1.15 0.35 -4.66
C VAL A 108 -0.21 -0.33 -4.78
N VAL A 109 -0.28 -1.58 -4.34
CA VAL A 109 -1.49 -2.41 -4.34
C VAL A 109 -2.14 -2.40 -2.97
N GLY A 110 -3.41 -2.02 -2.90
CA GLY A 110 -4.16 -1.99 -1.64
C GLY A 110 -5.62 -1.58 -1.79
N SER A 111 -6.34 -1.54 -0.66
CA SER A 111 -7.72 -1.04 -0.55
C SER A 111 -8.04 -0.65 0.89
N PRO A 112 -8.42 0.62 1.16
CA PRO A 112 -8.43 1.76 0.24
C PRO A 112 -7.02 2.22 -0.17
N ILE A 113 -6.87 2.89 -1.33
CA ILE A 113 -5.56 3.28 -1.85
C ILE A 113 -5.49 4.74 -2.34
N ALA A 114 -6.63 5.42 -2.51
CA ALA A 114 -6.70 6.77 -3.07
C ALA A 114 -5.85 7.81 -2.32
N HIS A 115 -5.69 7.64 -1.01
CA HIS A 115 -4.94 8.57 -0.16
C HIS A 115 -3.50 8.12 0.14
N SER A 116 -3.00 7.12 -0.60
CA SER A 116 -1.62 6.67 -0.43
C SER A 116 -0.62 7.74 -0.89
N MET A 117 0.36 8.03 -0.04
CA MET A 117 1.47 8.93 -0.39
C MET A 117 2.58 8.23 -1.19
N SER A 118 2.48 6.91 -1.42
CA SER A 118 3.50 6.17 -2.18
C SER A 118 3.74 6.71 -3.59
N PRO A 119 2.72 7.13 -4.37
CA PRO A 119 2.98 7.78 -5.66
C PRO A 119 3.81 9.07 -5.53
N ALA A 120 3.59 9.87 -4.49
CA ALA A 120 4.32 11.11 -4.29
C ALA A 120 5.81 10.87 -3.97
N ILE A 121 6.10 9.93 -3.06
CA ILE A 121 7.50 9.67 -2.67
C ILE A 121 8.28 8.97 -3.78
N HIS A 122 7.70 7.94 -4.42
CA HIS A 122 8.40 7.20 -5.47
C HIS A 122 8.56 7.99 -6.76
N ASN A 123 7.52 8.70 -7.24
CA ASN A 123 7.64 9.55 -8.42
C ASN A 123 8.58 10.75 -8.17
N GLY A 124 8.57 11.31 -6.96
CA GLY A 124 9.56 12.32 -6.55
C GLY A 124 10.99 11.77 -6.55
N GLY A 125 11.18 10.53 -6.06
CA GLY A 125 12.45 9.82 -6.15
C GLY A 125 12.89 9.57 -7.60
N PHE A 126 11.98 9.12 -8.46
CA PHE A 126 12.25 8.94 -9.89
C PHE A 126 12.64 10.26 -10.59
N ASP A 127 12.03 11.37 -10.19
CA ASP A 127 12.43 12.69 -10.71
C ASP A 127 13.82 13.10 -10.23
N ALA A 128 14.16 12.84 -8.98
CA ALA A 128 15.44 13.21 -8.38
C ALA A 128 16.65 12.51 -9.03
N ILE A 129 16.46 11.30 -9.56
CA ILE A 129 17.50 10.50 -10.20
C ILE A 129 17.32 10.36 -11.72
N ASP A 130 16.39 11.12 -12.30
CA ASP A 130 15.98 11.08 -13.72
C ASP A 130 15.67 9.65 -14.23
N PHE A 131 14.98 8.87 -13.41
CA PHE A 131 14.60 7.50 -13.73
C PHE A 131 13.34 7.47 -14.60
N ASP A 132 13.39 6.69 -15.69
CA ASP A 132 12.23 6.47 -16.57
C ASP A 132 11.26 5.44 -15.99
N GLY A 133 10.38 5.90 -15.14
CA GLY A 133 9.34 5.11 -14.49
C GLY A 133 8.16 5.97 -14.07
N VAL A 134 7.03 5.34 -13.83
CA VAL A 134 5.85 5.95 -13.19
C VAL A 134 5.33 5.03 -12.11
N TYR A 135 4.99 5.60 -10.97
CA TYR A 135 4.45 4.88 -9.82
C TYR A 135 2.98 5.26 -9.59
N LEU A 136 2.10 4.26 -9.52
CA LEU A 136 0.65 4.41 -9.55
C LEU A 136 -0.04 3.78 -8.34
N PRO A 137 -1.20 4.31 -7.89
CA PRO A 137 -2.08 3.60 -6.98
C PRO A 137 -2.87 2.54 -7.75
N LEU A 138 -2.86 1.31 -7.25
CA LEU A 138 -3.50 0.16 -7.87
C LEU A 138 -4.57 -0.40 -6.92
N LEU A 139 -5.83 0.00 -7.14
CA LEU A 139 -6.95 -0.42 -6.31
C LEU A 139 -7.30 -1.88 -6.58
N VAL A 140 -7.03 -2.74 -5.61
CA VAL A 140 -7.40 -4.15 -5.64
C VAL A 140 -8.30 -4.46 -4.45
N ASN A 141 -9.52 -4.93 -4.73
CA ASN A 141 -10.50 -5.26 -3.70
C ASN A 141 -9.96 -6.31 -2.72
N PRO A 142 -10.40 -6.30 -1.44
CA PRO A 142 -10.00 -7.29 -0.46
C PRO A 142 -10.24 -8.72 -0.91
N GLY A 143 -9.41 -9.64 -0.43
CA GLY A 143 -9.50 -11.07 -0.70
C GLY A 143 -8.40 -11.59 -1.62
N TYR A 144 -8.06 -12.86 -1.40
CA TYR A 144 -6.98 -13.52 -2.12
C TYR A 144 -7.25 -13.63 -3.64
N GLU A 145 -8.47 -14.01 -4.00
CA GLU A 145 -8.84 -14.19 -5.42
C GLU A 145 -8.77 -12.88 -6.21
N SER A 146 -9.12 -11.74 -5.57
CA SER A 146 -8.99 -10.42 -6.18
C SER A 146 -7.53 -10.09 -6.44
N PHE A 147 -6.65 -10.35 -5.47
CA PHE A 147 -5.22 -10.13 -5.60
C PHE A 147 -4.59 -11.04 -6.66
N LYS A 148 -4.92 -12.33 -6.64
CA LYS A 148 -4.44 -13.32 -7.62
C LYS A 148 -4.84 -12.93 -9.03
N ALA A 149 -6.12 -12.62 -9.24
CA ALA A 149 -6.63 -12.22 -10.56
C ALA A 149 -5.97 -10.91 -11.07
N PHE A 150 -5.70 -9.95 -10.18
CA PHE A 150 -4.92 -8.78 -10.51
C PHE A 150 -3.52 -9.15 -10.99
N MET A 151 -2.76 -9.90 -10.18
CA MET A 151 -1.39 -10.30 -10.51
C MET A 151 -1.32 -11.04 -11.84
N GLU A 152 -2.18 -12.03 -12.07
CA GLU A 152 -2.18 -12.81 -13.30
C GLU A 152 -2.51 -11.96 -14.52
N THR A 153 -3.51 -11.06 -14.41
CA THR A 153 -3.89 -10.19 -15.53
C THR A 153 -2.78 -9.20 -15.88
N PHE A 154 -2.18 -8.56 -14.87
CA PHE A 154 -1.18 -7.52 -15.10
C PHE A 154 0.17 -8.09 -15.54
N LEU A 155 0.56 -9.25 -15.02
CA LEU A 155 1.79 -9.93 -15.46
C LEU A 155 1.67 -10.51 -16.88
N ALA A 156 0.47 -10.94 -17.29
CA ALA A 156 0.23 -11.44 -18.65
C ALA A 156 0.26 -10.33 -19.71
N PHE A 157 0.02 -9.08 -19.32
CA PHE A 157 -0.01 -7.96 -20.26
C PHE A 157 1.37 -7.28 -20.37
N ALA A 158 2.26 -7.91 -21.13
CA ALA A 158 3.65 -7.45 -21.31
C ALA A 158 3.81 -5.96 -21.73
N PRO A 159 2.93 -5.35 -22.56
CA PRO A 159 3.05 -3.95 -22.93
C PRO A 159 2.95 -2.95 -21.77
N LEU A 160 2.42 -3.38 -20.60
CA LEU A 160 2.39 -2.55 -19.41
C LEU A 160 3.79 -2.23 -18.89
N ASP A 161 4.71 -3.18 -19.04
CA ASP A 161 6.08 -3.13 -18.50
C ASP A 161 6.09 -2.91 -16.96
N LEU A 162 5.27 -3.72 -16.26
CA LEU A 162 5.19 -3.71 -14.80
C LEU A 162 6.50 -4.24 -14.19
N ARG A 163 7.16 -3.45 -13.34
CA ARG A 163 8.51 -3.77 -12.82
C ARG A 163 8.58 -3.94 -11.31
N GLY A 164 7.61 -3.45 -10.58
CA GLY A 164 7.59 -3.61 -9.13
C GLY A 164 6.30 -3.15 -8.49
N LEU A 165 6.03 -3.71 -7.32
CA LEU A 165 4.84 -3.42 -6.55
C LEU A 165 5.19 -3.25 -5.07
N SER A 166 4.75 -2.16 -4.48
CA SER A 166 4.55 -2.10 -3.03
C SER A 166 3.20 -2.72 -2.71
N VAL A 167 3.12 -3.47 -1.63
CA VAL A 167 1.89 -4.12 -1.18
C VAL A 167 1.51 -3.59 0.20
N THR A 168 0.29 -3.07 0.30
CA THR A 168 -0.25 -2.58 1.57
C THR A 168 -1.53 -3.31 1.95
N ILE A 169 -2.22 -2.83 2.98
CA ILE A 169 -3.47 -3.38 3.47
C ILE A 169 -4.50 -3.56 2.35
N PRO A 170 -5.21 -4.69 2.26
CA PRO A 170 -5.14 -5.86 3.14
C PRO A 170 -4.31 -7.01 2.55
N HIS A 171 -3.38 -6.75 1.63
CA HIS A 171 -2.83 -7.76 0.72
C HIS A 171 -1.45 -8.31 1.08
N LYS A 172 -0.78 -7.87 2.17
CA LYS A 172 0.59 -8.32 2.51
C LYS A 172 0.72 -9.83 2.71
N GLU A 173 -0.27 -10.46 3.32
CA GLU A 173 -0.35 -11.93 3.49
C GLU A 173 -0.77 -12.61 2.17
N ASN A 174 -1.72 -12.02 1.42
CA ASN A 174 -2.14 -12.51 0.10
C ASN A 174 -0.98 -12.54 -0.90
N ALA A 175 -0.14 -11.52 -0.88
CA ALA A 175 1.02 -11.42 -1.74
C ALA A 175 2.04 -12.54 -1.44
N LEU A 176 2.33 -12.80 -0.17
CA LEU A 176 3.18 -13.91 0.23
C LEU A 176 2.62 -15.26 -0.26
N ARG A 177 1.31 -15.48 -0.02
CA ARG A 177 0.62 -16.69 -0.48
C ARG A 177 0.74 -16.86 -1.99
N TYR A 178 0.48 -15.82 -2.75
CA TYR A 178 0.57 -15.84 -4.21
C TYR A 178 2.00 -16.17 -4.69
N LEU A 179 3.01 -15.54 -4.10
CA LEU A 179 4.40 -15.78 -4.46
C LEU A 179 4.81 -17.24 -4.16
N LYS A 180 4.37 -17.81 -3.03
CA LYS A 180 4.58 -19.22 -2.70
C LYS A 180 3.93 -20.16 -3.74
N GLU A 181 2.68 -19.90 -4.12
CA GLU A 181 1.97 -20.68 -5.15
C GLU A 181 2.67 -20.63 -6.52
N LYS A 182 3.37 -19.53 -6.83
CA LYS A 182 4.11 -19.35 -8.10
C LYS A 182 5.56 -19.85 -8.04
N GLY A 183 6.03 -20.36 -6.91
CA GLY A 183 7.43 -20.78 -6.75
C GLY A 183 8.42 -19.62 -6.88
N ALA A 184 8.00 -18.41 -6.48
CA ALA A 184 8.80 -17.21 -6.53
C ALA A 184 9.95 -17.24 -5.50
N ARG A 185 10.92 -16.36 -5.65
CA ARG A 185 12.00 -16.18 -4.66
C ARG A 185 11.53 -15.23 -3.57
N ILE A 186 11.37 -15.75 -2.37
CA ILE A 186 10.96 -14.95 -1.21
C ILE A 186 12.16 -14.80 -0.28
N ASP A 187 12.40 -13.56 0.15
CA ASP A 187 13.41 -13.29 1.17
C ASP A 187 13.07 -14.04 2.45
N ALA A 188 14.07 -14.65 3.11
CA ALA A 188 13.88 -15.49 4.29
C ALA A 188 13.19 -14.74 5.44
N LEU A 189 13.46 -13.44 5.58
CA LEU A 189 12.81 -12.58 6.57
C LEU A 189 11.31 -12.42 6.28
N ALA A 190 10.95 -12.10 5.02
CA ALA A 190 9.56 -11.96 4.60
C ALA A 190 8.79 -13.28 4.74
N GLU A 191 9.43 -14.41 4.45
CA GLU A 191 8.83 -15.73 4.60
C GLU A 191 8.56 -16.07 6.08
N ARG A 192 9.52 -15.81 6.95
CA ARG A 192 9.41 -16.01 8.40
C ARG A 192 8.37 -15.08 9.04
N ILE A 193 8.30 -13.81 8.61
CA ILE A 193 7.28 -12.87 9.07
C ILE A 193 5.88 -13.33 8.65
N GLY A 194 5.73 -14.03 7.54
CA GLY A 194 4.43 -14.41 6.99
C GLY A 194 3.71 -13.28 6.24
N ALA A 195 4.42 -12.20 5.88
CA ALA A 195 3.91 -11.06 5.13
C ALA A 195 5.02 -10.37 4.34
N LEU A 196 4.68 -9.82 3.17
CA LEU A 196 5.60 -9.00 2.39
C LEU A 196 4.93 -7.69 1.96
N ASN A 197 5.74 -6.66 1.76
CA ASN A 197 5.27 -5.36 1.28
C ASN A 197 5.90 -4.94 -0.05
N THR A 198 6.79 -5.75 -0.63
CA THR A 198 7.54 -5.42 -1.85
C THR A 198 7.63 -6.63 -2.77
N ILE A 199 7.31 -6.44 -4.05
CA ILE A 199 7.48 -7.45 -5.11
C ILE A 199 8.29 -6.81 -6.23
N THR A 200 9.41 -7.43 -6.63
CA THR A 200 10.15 -7.04 -7.84
C THR A 200 9.82 -7.97 -8.99
N ILE A 201 9.71 -7.38 -10.19
CA ILE A 201 9.28 -8.03 -11.42
C ILE A 201 10.33 -7.76 -12.49
N GLU A 202 11.12 -8.76 -12.81
CA GLU A 202 12.15 -8.69 -13.86
C GLU A 202 11.73 -9.60 -15.02
N SER A 203 11.89 -9.13 -16.26
CA SER A 203 11.55 -9.92 -17.45
C SER A 203 12.38 -11.18 -17.51
N GLY A 204 11.72 -12.33 -17.65
CA GLY A 204 12.41 -13.64 -17.75
C GLY A 204 12.97 -14.18 -16.43
N ALA A 205 12.78 -13.49 -15.31
CA ALA A 205 13.18 -13.96 -13.99
C ALA A 205 11.98 -14.29 -13.08
N PRO A 206 12.15 -15.16 -12.10
CA PRO A 206 11.12 -15.37 -11.08
C PRO A 206 10.81 -14.09 -10.30
N LEU A 207 9.55 -13.92 -9.90
CA LEU A 207 9.16 -12.86 -8.96
C LEU A 207 9.99 -12.97 -7.68
N ARG A 208 10.28 -11.82 -7.07
CA ARG A 208 10.96 -11.78 -5.77
C ARG A 208 10.12 -10.99 -4.77
N GLY A 209 10.06 -11.45 -3.53
CA GLY A 209 9.29 -10.82 -2.46
C GLY A 209 10.13 -10.44 -1.26
N PHE A 210 9.88 -9.25 -0.68
CA PHE A 210 10.62 -8.69 0.44
C PHE A 210 9.68 -8.03 1.46
N ASN A 211 10.22 -7.78 2.66
CA ASN A 211 9.54 -6.99 3.69
C ASN A 211 10.46 -5.87 4.19
N THR A 212 10.24 -4.64 3.71
CA THR A 212 10.99 -3.45 4.13
C THR A 212 10.39 -2.75 5.36
N ASP A 213 9.24 -3.19 5.85
CA ASP A 213 8.62 -2.63 7.06
C ASP A 213 9.40 -3.01 8.33
N TYR A 214 10.06 -4.18 8.34
CA TYR A 214 10.77 -4.72 9.50
C TYR A 214 11.81 -3.75 10.05
N ASP A 215 12.77 -3.37 9.22
CA ASP A 215 13.82 -2.43 9.60
C ASP A 215 13.24 -1.03 9.85
N ALA A 216 12.26 -0.61 9.04
CA ALA A 216 11.62 0.69 9.20
C ALA A 216 10.92 0.85 10.56
N ILE A 217 10.29 -0.20 11.10
CA ILE A 217 9.68 -0.20 12.44
C ILE A 217 10.76 -0.07 13.51
N LEU A 218 11.79 -0.90 13.46
CA LEU A 218 12.89 -0.86 14.44
C LEU A 218 13.57 0.51 14.46
N ASP A 219 13.93 1.02 13.29
CA ASP A 219 14.61 2.31 13.17
C ASP A 219 13.74 3.50 13.60
N THR A 220 12.42 3.43 13.35
CA THR A 220 11.50 4.45 13.82
C THR A 220 11.45 4.49 15.35
N ILE A 221 11.33 3.34 16.01
CA ILE A 221 11.27 3.26 17.48
C ILE A 221 12.60 3.68 18.10
N THR A 222 13.71 3.11 17.64
CA THR A 222 15.04 3.37 18.21
C THR A 222 15.50 4.81 18.02
N SER A 223 15.24 5.40 16.84
CA SER A 223 15.50 6.83 16.60
C SER A 223 14.65 7.73 17.50
N SER A 224 13.36 7.40 17.71
CA SER A 224 12.46 8.20 18.54
C SER A 224 12.83 8.14 20.03
N LEU A 225 13.38 7.02 20.48
CA LEU A 225 13.87 6.82 21.85
C LEU A 225 15.34 7.27 22.02
N ASN A 226 16.05 7.50 20.94
CA ASN A 226 17.50 7.77 20.90
C ASN A 226 18.32 6.65 21.57
N ILE A 227 18.02 5.39 21.18
CA ILE A 227 18.70 4.18 21.67
C ILE A 227 19.20 3.32 20.52
N ALA A 228 20.13 2.41 20.78
CA ALA A 228 20.53 1.37 19.85
C ALA A 228 19.49 0.22 19.81
N ARG A 229 19.46 -0.57 18.74
CA ARG A 229 18.49 -1.68 18.60
C ARG A 229 18.63 -2.73 19.71
N GLU A 230 19.84 -2.99 20.18
CA GLU A 230 20.16 -3.92 21.27
C GLU A 230 19.51 -3.51 22.61
N ASN A 231 19.22 -2.21 22.77
CA ASN A 231 18.57 -1.67 23.98
C ASN A 231 17.05 -1.86 23.99
N LEU A 232 16.46 -2.43 22.90
CA LEU A 232 15.07 -2.88 22.91
C LEU A 232 14.89 -4.17 23.70
N LYS A 233 15.95 -4.89 23.99
CA LYS A 233 15.93 -6.08 24.83
C LYS A 233 15.27 -5.74 26.18
N ASP A 234 14.38 -6.62 26.61
CA ASP A 234 13.60 -6.50 27.86
C ASP A 234 12.61 -5.31 27.90
N SER A 235 12.51 -4.49 26.83
CA SER A 235 11.47 -3.47 26.75
C SER A 235 10.08 -4.14 26.66
N ARG A 236 9.10 -3.55 27.34
CA ARG A 236 7.71 -4.01 27.33
C ARG A 236 6.96 -3.26 26.24
N ILE A 237 6.51 -3.97 25.22
CA ILE A 237 5.90 -3.34 24.05
C ILE A 237 4.49 -3.88 23.85
N ALA A 238 3.52 -2.97 23.78
CA ALA A 238 2.14 -3.26 23.43
C ALA A 238 1.91 -3.01 21.93
N VAL A 239 1.46 -4.04 21.20
CA VAL A 239 1.11 -3.93 19.77
C VAL A 239 -0.39 -4.11 19.61
N ILE A 240 -1.07 -3.10 19.08
CA ILE A 240 -2.49 -3.17 18.74
C ILE A 240 -2.60 -3.52 17.26
N GLY A 241 -3.15 -4.70 16.96
CA GLY A 241 -3.35 -5.23 15.61
C GLY A 241 -2.51 -6.46 15.29
N ALA A 242 -3.13 -7.43 14.61
CA ALA A 242 -2.53 -8.70 14.19
C ALA A 242 -2.67 -8.92 12.66
N GLY A 243 -2.65 -7.84 11.87
CA GLY A 243 -2.55 -7.86 10.42
C GLY A 243 -1.10 -7.78 9.95
N GLY A 244 -0.85 -7.63 8.64
CA GLY A 244 0.50 -7.64 8.07
C GLY A 244 1.50 -6.69 8.73
N ALA A 245 1.09 -5.44 9.05
CA ALA A 245 1.96 -4.50 9.77
C ALA A 245 2.19 -4.92 11.25
N GLY A 246 1.12 -5.38 11.93
CA GLY A 246 1.23 -5.89 13.30
C GLY A 246 2.11 -7.12 13.38
N ARG A 247 1.95 -8.07 12.47
CA ARG A 247 2.80 -9.25 12.33
C ARG A 247 4.27 -8.87 12.15
N THR A 248 4.57 -7.92 11.27
CA THR A 248 5.93 -7.43 11.06
C THR A 248 6.50 -6.77 12.32
N ALA A 249 5.68 -5.94 13.01
CA ALA A 249 6.10 -5.32 14.27
C ALA A 249 6.42 -6.35 15.36
N VAL A 250 5.54 -7.35 15.53
CA VAL A 250 5.75 -8.43 16.50
C VAL A 250 7.03 -9.21 16.20
N ALA A 251 7.25 -9.60 14.95
CA ALA A 251 8.46 -10.32 14.53
C ALA A 251 9.73 -9.49 14.82
N ALA A 252 9.75 -8.23 14.41
CA ALA A 252 10.89 -7.34 14.57
C ALA A 252 11.27 -7.11 16.06
N LEU A 253 10.25 -6.91 16.89
CA LEU A 253 10.44 -6.64 18.31
C LEU A 253 10.79 -7.91 19.11
N ALA A 254 10.21 -9.05 18.74
CA ALA A 254 10.59 -10.33 19.33
C ALA A 254 12.05 -10.69 19.01
N ASP A 255 12.51 -10.46 17.78
CA ASP A 255 13.90 -10.67 17.39
C ASP A 255 14.87 -9.74 18.16
N ALA A 256 14.44 -8.50 18.42
CA ALA A 256 15.20 -7.56 19.26
C ALA A 256 15.21 -7.94 20.75
N GLY A 257 14.53 -9.01 21.15
CA GLY A 257 14.49 -9.51 22.54
C GLY A 257 13.47 -8.79 23.42
N ALA A 258 12.56 -8.00 22.87
CA ALA A 258 11.53 -7.30 23.63
C ALA A 258 10.44 -8.24 24.16
N ALA A 259 9.78 -7.83 25.25
CA ALA A 259 8.57 -8.49 25.76
C ALA A 259 7.33 -7.87 25.07
N VAL A 260 6.74 -8.59 24.12
CA VAL A 260 5.65 -8.11 23.29
C VAL A 260 4.30 -8.64 23.77
N MET A 261 3.35 -7.73 24.01
CA MET A 261 1.95 -8.02 24.29
C MET A 261 1.10 -7.62 23.09
N ILE A 262 0.38 -8.57 22.50
CA ILE A 262 -0.47 -8.32 21.34
C ILE A 262 -1.91 -8.11 21.78
N TYR A 263 -2.51 -7.00 21.33
CA TYR A 263 -3.92 -6.68 21.51
C TYR A 263 -4.61 -6.66 20.15
N ASN A 264 -5.69 -7.40 20.00
CA ASN A 264 -6.43 -7.42 18.74
C ASN A 264 -7.91 -7.68 18.99
N ARG A 265 -8.77 -7.03 18.17
CA ARG A 265 -10.23 -7.22 18.22
C ARG A 265 -10.63 -8.70 18.07
N THR A 266 -9.98 -9.44 17.17
CA THR A 266 -10.15 -10.88 17.01
C THR A 266 -9.05 -11.58 17.82
N LYS A 267 -9.44 -12.11 18.98
CA LYS A 267 -8.50 -12.74 19.93
C LYS A 267 -7.70 -13.89 19.29
N ASP A 268 -8.36 -14.76 18.54
CA ASP A 268 -7.72 -15.93 17.93
C ASP A 268 -6.55 -15.55 17.00
N ARG A 269 -6.64 -14.42 16.31
CA ARG A 269 -5.53 -13.91 15.48
C ARG A 269 -4.34 -13.43 16.32
N ALA A 270 -4.59 -12.84 17.46
CA ALA A 270 -3.52 -12.44 18.39
C ALA A 270 -2.88 -13.65 19.05
N ASP A 271 -3.69 -14.66 19.44
CA ASP A 271 -3.21 -15.91 20.05
C ASP A 271 -2.31 -16.67 19.06
N ALA A 272 -2.76 -16.87 17.83
CA ALA A 272 -1.99 -17.54 16.78
C ALA A 272 -0.66 -16.80 16.50
N LEU A 273 -0.70 -15.48 16.46
CA LEU A 273 0.51 -14.68 16.24
C LEU A 273 1.46 -14.74 17.44
N ALA A 274 0.94 -14.78 18.65
CA ALA A 274 1.74 -14.94 19.85
C ALA A 274 2.40 -16.32 19.91
N GLU A 275 1.68 -17.39 19.57
CA GLU A 275 2.21 -18.75 19.51
C GLU A 275 3.32 -18.87 18.48
N GLU A 276 3.13 -18.28 17.29
CA GLU A 276 4.10 -18.33 16.20
C GLU A 276 5.44 -17.67 16.55
N PHE A 277 5.41 -16.53 17.26
CA PHE A 277 6.64 -15.75 17.55
C PHE A 277 7.15 -15.92 19.00
N ASN A 278 6.46 -16.64 19.86
CA ASN A 278 6.94 -16.88 21.22
C ASN A 278 8.11 -17.86 21.22
N GLY A 279 9.13 -17.56 22.00
CA GLY A 279 10.30 -18.43 22.19
C GLY A 279 11.43 -18.22 21.18
N HIS A 280 11.35 -17.20 20.32
CA HIS A 280 12.51 -16.74 19.55
C HIS A 280 13.50 -16.06 20.49
N SER A 281 13.73 -14.74 20.39
CA SER A 281 14.63 -14.03 21.32
C SER A 281 13.87 -13.32 22.44
N GLY A 282 12.61 -12.89 22.17
CA GLY A 282 11.74 -12.21 23.13
C GLY A 282 10.55 -13.07 23.56
N LYS A 283 9.84 -12.58 24.58
CA LYS A 283 8.59 -13.17 25.06
C LYS A 283 7.41 -12.52 24.32
N VAL A 284 6.61 -13.31 23.63
CA VAL A 284 5.42 -12.82 22.93
C VAL A 284 4.17 -13.46 23.53
N VAL A 285 3.20 -12.65 23.94
CA VAL A 285 1.93 -13.10 24.48
C VAL A 285 0.78 -12.25 23.94
N SER A 286 -0.43 -12.77 23.97
CA SER A 286 -1.65 -12.04 23.62
C SER A 286 -2.47 -11.67 24.84
N ALA A 287 -3.25 -10.60 24.76
CA ALA A 287 -4.23 -10.23 25.78
C ALA A 287 -5.49 -9.64 25.11
N PRO A 288 -6.66 -9.77 25.76
CA PRO A 288 -7.87 -9.12 25.30
C PRO A 288 -7.76 -7.59 25.43
N MET A 289 -8.46 -6.84 24.55
CA MET A 289 -8.40 -5.38 24.49
C MET A 289 -8.69 -4.68 25.83
N GLU A 290 -9.57 -5.25 26.64
CA GLU A 290 -9.96 -4.73 27.96
C GLU A 290 -8.78 -4.65 28.94
N LYS A 291 -7.74 -5.45 28.74
CA LYS A 291 -6.53 -5.43 29.57
C LYS A 291 -5.53 -4.35 29.15
N LEU A 292 -5.76 -3.66 28.03
CA LEU A 292 -4.87 -2.60 27.56
C LEU A 292 -4.77 -1.43 28.57
N ALA A 293 -5.86 -1.09 29.25
CA ALA A 293 -5.86 -0.05 30.28
C ALA A 293 -4.88 -0.30 31.42
N GLY A 294 -4.57 -1.57 31.73
CA GLY A 294 -3.59 -1.98 32.73
C GLY A 294 -2.21 -2.31 32.14
N ALA A 295 -2.00 -2.10 30.86
CA ALA A 295 -0.73 -2.40 30.20
C ALA A 295 0.36 -1.42 30.67
N GLY A 296 1.31 -1.91 31.48
CA GLY A 296 2.53 -1.18 31.81
C GLY A 296 3.56 -1.41 30.70
N CYS A 297 3.50 -0.62 29.62
CA CYS A 297 4.42 -0.74 28.49
C CYS A 297 5.30 0.50 28.32
N ASP A 298 6.48 0.29 27.77
CA ASP A 298 7.45 1.34 27.47
C ASP A 298 7.19 1.90 26.06
N VAL A 299 6.61 1.06 25.16
CA VAL A 299 6.19 1.45 23.81
C VAL A 299 4.79 0.90 23.53
N LEU A 300 3.90 1.75 23.00
CA LEU A 300 2.60 1.37 22.44
C LEU A 300 2.61 1.58 20.95
N ILE A 301 2.24 0.56 20.18
CA ILE A 301 2.20 0.63 18.71
C ILE A 301 0.78 0.40 18.22
N ASN A 302 0.24 1.34 17.43
CA ASN A 302 -0.94 1.11 16.62
C ASN A 302 -0.54 0.59 15.24
N ALA A 303 -0.82 -0.68 14.98
CA ALA A 303 -0.66 -1.34 13.68
C ALA A 303 -2.02 -1.68 13.04
N THR A 304 -3.08 -0.92 13.40
CA THR A 304 -4.43 -1.04 12.83
C THR A 304 -4.74 0.17 11.95
N PRO A 305 -5.77 0.11 11.09
CA PRO A 305 -6.25 1.27 10.34
C PRO A 305 -7.17 2.20 11.17
N ILE A 306 -7.32 1.98 12.47
CA ILE A 306 -8.19 2.80 13.32
C ILE A 306 -7.55 4.16 13.56
N GLY A 307 -8.21 5.22 13.11
CA GLY A 307 -7.69 6.60 13.11
C GLY A 307 -7.18 7.07 11.74
N MET A 308 -7.16 6.16 10.73
CA MET A 308 -6.85 6.51 9.35
C MET A 308 -8.08 7.09 8.64
N HIS A 309 -7.86 7.95 7.65
CA HIS A 309 -8.91 8.44 6.77
C HIS A 309 -9.77 7.27 6.19
N PRO A 310 -11.12 7.36 6.11
CA PRO A 310 -11.93 8.53 6.45
C PRO A 310 -12.28 8.68 7.94
N ASN A 311 -12.01 7.67 8.79
CA ASN A 311 -12.44 7.64 10.21
C ASN A 311 -11.37 8.24 11.15
N VAL A 312 -10.96 9.47 10.86
CA VAL A 312 -9.84 10.16 11.54
C VAL A 312 -10.07 10.45 13.04
N ASP A 313 -11.33 10.46 13.48
CA ASP A 313 -11.69 10.70 14.88
C ASP A 313 -11.73 9.41 15.72
N ALA A 314 -11.50 8.25 15.11
CA ALA A 314 -11.39 7.00 15.82
C ALA A 314 -10.02 6.88 16.53
N SER A 315 -10.00 6.19 17.68
CA SER A 315 -8.76 5.84 18.38
C SER A 315 -8.76 4.36 18.74
N PRO A 316 -7.67 3.62 18.52
CA PRO A 316 -7.60 2.19 18.81
C PRO A 316 -7.68 1.88 20.31
N ILE A 317 -7.46 2.88 21.17
CA ILE A 317 -7.53 2.78 22.62
C ILE A 317 -8.87 3.24 23.20
N SER A 318 -9.85 3.59 22.36
CA SER A 318 -11.18 4.01 22.82
C SER A 318 -11.81 2.97 23.72
N GLY A 319 -12.23 3.40 24.92
CA GLY A 319 -12.80 2.51 25.95
C GLY A 319 -11.77 1.84 26.88
N HIS A 320 -10.50 1.71 26.46
CA HIS A 320 -9.45 1.05 27.23
C HIS A 320 -8.12 1.81 27.17
N PRO A 321 -8.08 3.13 27.46
CA PRO A 321 -6.85 3.92 27.35
C PRO A 321 -5.81 3.43 28.36
N PRO A 322 -4.57 3.17 27.94
CA PRO A 322 -3.49 2.84 28.85
C PRO A 322 -3.12 4.05 29.70
N LYS A 323 -2.44 3.81 30.81
CA LYS A 323 -1.87 4.89 31.61
C LYS A 323 -0.61 5.40 30.91
N PHE A 324 -0.71 6.55 30.26
CA PHE A 324 0.43 7.22 29.64
C PHE A 324 1.42 7.74 30.68
N SER A 325 2.71 7.77 30.35
CA SER A 325 3.78 8.38 31.14
C SER A 325 4.75 9.14 30.23
N ALA A 326 5.54 10.04 30.78
CA ALA A 326 6.51 10.83 30.00
C ALA A 326 7.62 10.00 29.34
N ASP A 327 7.91 8.82 29.89
CA ASP A 327 8.92 7.91 29.34
C ASP A 327 8.36 6.98 28.26
N MET A 328 7.04 6.89 28.15
CA MET A 328 6.36 6.02 27.17
C MET A 328 6.44 6.62 25.78
N LEU A 329 6.75 5.78 24.79
CA LEU A 329 6.61 6.09 23.35
C LEU A 329 5.29 5.53 22.81
N VAL A 330 4.51 6.37 22.16
CA VAL A 330 3.34 5.96 21.36
C VAL A 330 3.67 6.10 19.90
N PHE A 331 3.73 4.99 19.19
CA PHE A 331 3.99 4.92 17.76
C PHE A 331 2.70 4.53 17.01
N ASP A 332 2.26 5.41 16.12
CA ASP A 332 1.14 5.11 15.23
C ASP A 332 1.66 4.88 13.81
N THR A 333 1.42 3.70 13.22
CA THR A 333 1.85 3.40 11.85
C THR A 333 1.07 4.17 10.78
N ILE A 334 0.02 4.89 11.19
CA ILE A 334 -0.77 5.74 10.30
C ILE A 334 -0.01 7.04 10.00
N TYR A 335 0.07 7.41 8.72
CA TYR A 335 0.67 8.64 8.23
C TYR A 335 -0.35 9.63 7.60
N ASN A 336 -1.59 9.18 7.38
CA ASN A 336 -2.69 10.03 6.92
C ASN A 336 -3.95 9.77 7.75
N PRO A 337 -4.33 10.70 8.65
CA PRO A 337 -3.72 12.00 8.90
C PRO A 337 -2.31 11.90 9.52
N MET A 338 -1.51 12.96 9.40
CA MET A 338 -0.16 13.00 10.02
C MET A 338 -0.21 12.96 11.54
N GLU A 339 -1.26 13.47 12.14
CA GLU A 339 -1.51 13.41 13.58
C GLU A 339 -2.89 12.78 13.84
N THR A 340 -2.86 11.51 14.23
CA THR A 340 -4.08 10.77 14.60
C THR A 340 -4.61 11.19 15.96
N ARG A 341 -5.86 10.80 16.27
CA ARG A 341 -6.43 11.00 17.60
C ARG A 341 -5.58 10.32 18.68
N LEU A 342 -5.07 9.12 18.43
CA LEU A 342 -4.16 8.41 19.35
C LEU A 342 -2.94 9.26 19.70
N LEU A 343 -2.28 9.86 18.71
CA LEU A 343 -1.08 10.70 18.94
C LEU A 343 -1.43 11.97 19.74
N ARG A 344 -2.58 12.59 19.47
CA ARG A 344 -3.06 13.74 20.26
C ARG A 344 -3.33 13.36 21.71
N GLU A 345 -4.01 12.22 21.94
CA GLU A 345 -4.27 11.69 23.28
C GLU A 345 -2.97 11.42 24.06
N ALA A 346 -1.99 10.79 23.41
CA ALA A 346 -0.67 10.51 24.00
C ALA A 346 0.10 11.80 24.38
N LYS A 347 0.20 12.76 23.45
CA LYS A 347 0.87 14.05 23.70
C LYS A 347 0.22 14.84 24.80
N SER A 348 -1.12 14.89 24.83
CA SER A 348 -1.87 15.59 25.88
C SER A 348 -1.66 14.99 27.26
N ALA A 349 -1.34 13.70 27.34
CA ALA A 349 -1.02 12.99 28.57
C ALA A 349 0.49 13.00 28.91
N GLY A 350 1.31 13.70 28.10
CA GLY A 350 2.74 13.87 28.33
C GLY A 350 3.64 12.77 27.78
N ALA A 351 3.12 11.79 27.05
CA ALA A 351 3.90 10.73 26.42
C ALA A 351 4.62 11.23 25.14
N LYS A 352 5.74 10.58 24.80
CA LYS A 352 6.38 10.77 23.50
C LYS A 352 5.48 10.17 22.40
N ALA A 353 5.39 10.83 21.26
CA ALA A 353 4.53 10.38 20.16
C ALA A 353 5.24 10.49 18.82
N VAL A 354 5.21 9.41 18.02
CA VAL A 354 5.75 9.36 16.66
C VAL A 354 4.69 8.82 15.70
N GLY A 355 4.51 9.50 14.56
CA GLY A 355 3.58 9.11 13.52
C GLY A 355 4.21 8.22 12.45
N GLY A 356 3.37 7.63 11.63
CA GLY A 356 3.75 6.67 10.61
C GLY A 356 4.59 7.23 9.46
N ILE A 357 4.72 8.55 9.33
CA ILE A 357 5.51 9.16 8.25
C ILE A 357 6.98 8.75 8.32
N GLU A 358 7.56 8.64 9.52
CA GLU A 358 8.95 8.20 9.71
C GLU A 358 9.16 6.77 9.18
N MET A 359 8.30 5.85 9.58
CA MET A 359 8.31 4.48 9.07
C MET A 359 8.05 4.44 7.57
N PHE A 360 7.11 5.24 7.08
CA PHE A 360 6.73 5.29 5.67
C PHE A 360 7.91 5.68 4.78
N VAL A 361 8.67 6.72 5.15
CA VAL A 361 9.86 7.16 4.40
C VAL A 361 10.95 6.07 4.40
N ARG A 362 11.21 5.46 5.56
CA ARG A 362 12.25 4.43 5.71
C ARG A 362 11.94 3.18 4.88
N GLN A 363 10.71 2.68 4.95
CA GLN A 363 10.30 1.50 4.19
C GLN A 363 10.29 1.77 2.66
N ALA A 364 9.90 2.99 2.23
CA ALA A 364 9.93 3.37 0.83
C ALA A 364 11.36 3.51 0.28
N ALA A 365 12.31 3.96 1.10
CA ALA A 365 13.72 3.99 0.74
C ALA A 365 14.34 2.58 0.59
N GLY A 366 13.76 1.58 1.28
CA GLY A 366 14.16 0.17 1.15
C GLY A 366 13.56 -0.53 -0.08
N GLN A 367 12.54 0.05 -0.72
CA GLN A 367 11.87 -0.48 -1.92
C GLN A 367 12.58 -0.05 -3.19
#